data_33621ec4ce19a1866f0a9095c0641b3f
#
_entry.id   33621ec4ce19a1866f0a9095c0641b3f
#
_cell.length_a   1.000
_cell.length_b   1.000
_cell.length_c   1.000
_cell.angle_alpha   90.00
_cell.angle_beta   90.00
_cell.angle_gamma   90.00
#
_symmetry.space_group_name_H-M   'P 1'
#
loop_
_entity.id
_entity.type
_entity.pdbx_description
1 polymer ?
#
loop_
_entity_poly.entity_id
_entity_poly.type
_entity_poly.pdbx_seq_one_letter_code
_entity_poly.pdbx_strand_id
1 'polypeptide(L)'
;YFHDHHNLFVAGNCPEDMLIAVKRIQELQGGFLTVKDGEILSELALPVCGLLSEKSIEENGLALKAVRKSLVDLGYVHNNPIMSVGTLGLPVSPALKLTDRGLVDVKKGEIVPLIVSEKRNK
;
A
#
# COMPACT_ATOMS: atom_id res chain seq x y z
N TYR A 1 -5.29 1.31 -4.11
CA TYR A 1 -6.08 2.51 -3.81
C TYR A 1 -5.20 3.61 -3.22
N PHE A 2 -4.80 4.52 -4.06
CA PHE A 2 -4.02 5.72 -3.70
C PHE A 2 -4.70 6.93 -4.31
N HIS A 3 -5.77 7.39 -3.70
CA HIS A 3 -6.66 8.41 -4.26
C HIS A 3 -5.99 9.78 -4.48
N ASP A 4 -4.88 10.05 -3.80
CA ASP A 4 -4.19 11.34 -3.92
C ASP A 4 -3.20 11.38 -5.08
N HIS A 5 -2.61 10.25 -5.47
CA HIS A 5 -1.63 10.18 -6.55
C HIS A 5 -1.76 8.98 -7.47
N HIS A 6 -2.81 8.19 -7.33
CA HIS A 6 -3.22 7.14 -8.27
C HIS A 6 -2.13 6.14 -8.68
N ASN A 7 -1.17 5.90 -7.80
CA ASN A 7 -0.07 4.97 -8.02
C ASN A 7 -0.37 3.60 -7.41
N LEU A 8 0.39 2.60 -7.83
CA LEU A 8 0.45 1.31 -7.15
C LEU A 8 1.44 1.41 -5.99
N PHE A 9 1.02 0.98 -4.82
CA PHE A 9 1.88 0.81 -3.66
C PHE A 9 1.85 -0.65 -3.20
N VAL A 10 2.99 -1.23 -2.97
CA VAL A 10 3.14 -2.55 -2.38
C VAL A 10 4.18 -2.51 -1.27
N ALA A 11 3.88 -3.16 -0.15
CA ALA A 11 4.79 -3.29 0.98
C ALA A 11 4.81 -4.74 1.47
N GLY A 12 5.98 -5.28 1.73
CA GLY A 12 6.16 -6.65 2.19
C GLY A 12 7.64 -6.97 2.40
N ASN A 13 7.90 -8.13 2.97
CA ASN A 13 9.25 -8.67 3.18
C ASN A 13 9.57 -9.88 2.27
N CYS A 14 8.60 -10.34 1.48
CA CYS A 14 8.73 -11.44 0.53
C CYS A 14 8.53 -10.89 -0.89
N PRO A 15 9.59 -10.80 -1.73
CA PRO A 15 9.48 -10.28 -3.10
C PRO A 15 8.52 -11.08 -3.98
N GLU A 16 8.40 -12.39 -3.77
CA GLU A 16 7.50 -13.28 -4.50
C GLU A 16 6.05 -12.93 -4.23
N ASP A 17 5.66 -12.74 -2.96
CA ASP A 17 4.32 -12.32 -2.56
C ASP A 17 4.00 -10.90 -3.08
N MET A 18 4.98 -10.00 -3.04
CA MET A 18 4.83 -8.65 -3.59
C MET A 18 4.56 -8.69 -5.10
N LEU A 19 5.23 -9.57 -5.84
CA LEU A 19 5.01 -9.74 -7.28
C LEU A 19 3.60 -10.31 -7.57
N ILE A 20 3.14 -11.27 -6.77
CA ILE A 20 1.77 -11.80 -6.87
C ILE A 20 0.76 -10.66 -6.63
N ALA A 21 0.98 -9.84 -5.60
CA ALA A 21 0.13 -8.70 -5.30
C ALA A 21 0.05 -7.70 -6.45
N VAL A 22 1.18 -7.34 -7.06
CA VAL A 22 1.24 -6.44 -8.22
C VAL A 22 0.46 -6.98 -9.40
N LYS A 23 0.68 -8.25 -9.77
CA LYS A 23 -0.03 -8.90 -10.88
C LYS A 23 -1.54 -8.93 -10.63
N ARG A 24 -1.93 -9.30 -9.40
CA ARG A 24 -3.36 -9.38 -9.07
C ARG A 24 -4.04 -8.02 -9.08
N ILE A 25 -3.43 -6.96 -8.57
CA ILE A 25 -3.98 -5.60 -8.66
C ILE A 25 -4.12 -5.15 -10.11
N GLN A 26 -3.21 -5.52 -10.98
CA GLN A 26 -3.29 -5.25 -12.42
C GLN A 26 -4.51 -5.94 -13.04
N GLU A 27 -4.76 -7.22 -12.71
CA GLU A 27 -5.96 -7.95 -13.15
C GLU A 27 -7.25 -7.31 -12.65
N LEU A 28 -7.28 -6.88 -11.38
CA LEU A 28 -8.43 -6.23 -10.76
C LEU A 28 -8.67 -4.79 -11.25
N GLN A 29 -7.74 -4.22 -12.01
CA GLN A 29 -7.76 -2.81 -12.44
C GLN A 29 -7.74 -1.82 -11.27
N GLY A 30 -7.28 -2.26 -10.10
CA GLY A 30 -7.15 -1.48 -8.88
C GLY A 30 -7.86 -2.09 -7.68
N GLY A 31 -7.54 -1.59 -6.50
CA GLY A 31 -8.13 -2.08 -5.26
C GLY A 31 -7.16 -2.20 -4.11
N PHE A 32 -7.50 -3.12 -3.19
CA PHE A 32 -6.66 -3.55 -2.09
C PHE A 32 -6.55 -5.06 -2.07
N LEU A 33 -5.42 -5.58 -1.69
CA LEU A 33 -5.29 -7.00 -1.38
C LEU A 33 -4.16 -7.27 -0.40
N THR A 34 -4.18 -8.46 0.17
CA THR A 34 -3.12 -9.00 1.01
C THR A 34 -2.73 -10.38 0.51
N VAL A 35 -1.42 -10.64 0.54
CA VAL A 35 -0.83 -11.93 0.11
C VAL A 35 0.06 -12.45 1.22
N LYS A 36 0.09 -13.76 1.39
CA LYS A 36 1.01 -14.47 2.26
C LYS A 36 1.27 -15.88 1.74
N ASP A 37 2.53 -16.28 1.75
CA ASP A 37 2.98 -17.62 1.39
C ASP A 37 2.48 -18.04 -0.01
N GLY A 38 2.45 -17.12 -0.97
CA GLY A 38 2.00 -17.32 -2.34
C GLY A 38 0.48 -17.27 -2.54
N GLU A 39 -0.31 -17.06 -1.48
CA GLU A 39 -1.78 -17.06 -1.54
C GLU A 39 -2.37 -15.68 -1.27
N ILE A 40 -3.45 -15.36 -1.98
CA ILE A 40 -4.24 -14.14 -1.76
C ILE A 40 -5.15 -14.40 -0.56
N LEU A 41 -4.91 -13.70 0.56
CA LEU A 41 -5.71 -13.83 1.77
C LEU A 41 -7.05 -13.10 1.67
N SER A 42 -7.04 -11.94 1.07
CA SER A 42 -8.25 -11.11 0.87
C SER A 42 -8.02 -10.07 -0.21
N GLU A 43 -9.10 -9.66 -0.85
CA GLU A 43 -9.06 -8.60 -1.88
C GLU A 43 -10.35 -7.77 -1.88
N LEU A 44 -10.21 -6.51 -2.28
CA LEU A 44 -11.30 -5.60 -2.62
C LEU A 44 -10.99 -5.00 -3.98
N ALA A 45 -11.73 -5.41 -5.01
CA ALA A 45 -11.60 -4.87 -6.36
C ALA A 45 -12.26 -3.49 -6.47
N LEU A 46 -11.52 -2.54 -7.06
CA LEU A 46 -12.00 -1.18 -7.36
C LEU A 46 -11.69 -0.85 -8.83
N PRO A 47 -12.37 -1.48 -9.79
CA PRO A 47 -12.01 -1.42 -11.21
C PRO A 47 -12.24 -0.04 -11.85
N VAL A 48 -13.06 0.80 -11.24
CA VAL A 48 -13.34 2.14 -11.77
C VAL A 48 -12.28 3.11 -11.25
N CYS A 49 -11.32 3.42 -12.09
CA CYS A 49 -10.16 4.30 -11.80
C CYS A 49 -9.31 3.89 -10.59
N GLY A 50 -9.37 2.63 -10.16
CA GLY A 50 -8.72 2.16 -8.94
C GLY A 50 -9.37 2.65 -7.63
N LEU A 51 -10.53 3.31 -7.69
CA LEU A 51 -11.15 4.01 -6.58
C LEU A 51 -12.55 3.52 -6.24
N LEU A 52 -13.33 3.13 -7.24
CA LEU A 52 -14.74 2.81 -7.09
C LEU A 52 -15.05 1.39 -7.58
N SER A 53 -16.14 0.83 -7.09
CA SER A 53 -16.67 -0.46 -7.45
C SER A 53 -18.14 -0.33 -7.86
N GLU A 54 -18.57 -1.16 -8.79
CA GLU A 54 -19.98 -1.30 -9.18
C GLU A 54 -20.78 -2.24 -8.25
N LYS A 55 -20.11 -2.88 -7.30
CA LYS A 55 -20.74 -3.74 -6.30
C LYS A 55 -21.53 -2.93 -5.27
N SER A 56 -22.45 -3.61 -4.59
CA SER A 56 -23.23 -2.98 -3.52
C SER A 56 -22.34 -2.50 -2.35
N ILE A 57 -22.89 -1.60 -1.54
CA ILE A 57 -22.18 -1.11 -0.35
C ILE A 57 -21.91 -2.23 0.67
N GLU A 58 -22.82 -3.20 0.75
CA GLU A 58 -22.72 -4.37 1.62
C GLU A 58 -21.57 -5.27 1.17
N GLU A 59 -21.48 -5.59 -0.13
CA GLU A 59 -20.40 -6.41 -0.69
C GLU A 59 -19.04 -5.75 -0.52
N ASN A 60 -18.95 -4.46 -0.83
CA ASN A 60 -17.72 -3.69 -0.64
C ASN A 60 -17.33 -3.60 0.84
N GLY A 61 -18.31 -3.42 1.73
CA GLY A 61 -18.11 -3.39 3.18
C GLY A 61 -17.55 -4.70 3.72
N LEU A 62 -18.06 -5.84 3.25
CA LEU A 62 -17.56 -7.17 3.62
C LEU A 62 -16.13 -7.39 3.12
N ALA A 63 -15.86 -7.06 1.85
CA ALA A 63 -14.52 -7.18 1.28
C ALA A 63 -13.50 -6.27 2.01
N LEU A 64 -13.86 -5.03 2.31
CA LEU A 64 -13.03 -4.10 3.06
C LEU A 64 -12.73 -4.62 4.48
N LYS A 65 -13.74 -5.19 5.14
CA LYS A 65 -13.57 -5.80 6.46
C LYS A 65 -12.61 -6.99 6.41
N ALA A 66 -12.69 -7.82 5.36
CA ALA A 66 -11.78 -8.94 5.16
C ALA A 66 -10.33 -8.46 4.97
N VAL A 67 -10.11 -7.44 4.12
CA VAL A 67 -8.77 -6.83 3.92
C VAL A 67 -8.23 -6.24 5.23
N ARG A 68 -9.05 -5.54 6.01
CA ARG A 68 -8.61 -5.00 7.31
C ARG A 68 -8.24 -6.10 8.30
N LYS A 69 -9.03 -7.17 8.33
CA LYS A 69 -8.74 -8.33 9.19
C LYS A 69 -7.41 -8.98 8.80
N SER A 70 -7.20 -9.28 7.52
CA SER A 70 -5.97 -9.92 7.07
C SER A 70 -4.72 -9.07 7.30
N LEU A 71 -4.82 -7.73 7.20
CA LEU A 71 -3.72 -6.84 7.58
C LEU A 71 -3.36 -6.96 9.06
N VAL A 72 -4.36 -7.06 9.95
CA VAL A 72 -4.12 -7.32 11.38
C VAL A 72 -3.51 -8.70 11.60
N ASP A 73 -4.00 -9.72 10.90
CA ASP A 73 -3.46 -11.09 10.97
C ASP A 73 -2.00 -11.16 10.46
N LEU A 74 -1.61 -10.26 9.54
CA LEU A 74 -0.23 -10.06 9.08
C LEU A 74 0.65 -9.25 10.04
N GLY A 75 0.11 -8.82 11.18
CA GLY A 75 0.85 -8.12 12.22
C GLY A 75 0.70 -6.59 12.21
N TYR A 76 -0.23 -6.03 11.45
CA TYR A 76 -0.47 -4.60 11.47
C TYR A 76 -1.20 -4.17 12.76
N VAL A 77 -0.61 -3.25 13.53
CA VAL A 77 -1.06 -2.91 14.89
C VAL A 77 -1.76 -1.56 15.03
N HIS A 78 -1.86 -0.76 13.96
CA HIS A 78 -2.46 0.57 14.02
C HIS A 78 -3.97 0.55 13.73
N ASN A 79 -4.71 1.54 14.24
CA ASN A 79 -6.17 1.58 14.18
C ASN A 79 -6.77 1.58 12.76
N ASN A 80 -6.10 2.21 11.80
CA ASN A 80 -6.60 2.28 10.44
C ASN A 80 -5.52 1.87 9.44
N PRO A 81 -5.36 0.56 9.17
CA PRO A 81 -4.31 0.05 8.31
C PRO A 81 -4.36 0.63 6.90
N ILE A 82 -5.54 0.80 6.33
CA ILE A 82 -5.70 1.31 4.96
C ILE A 82 -5.24 2.75 4.83
N MET A 83 -5.68 3.63 5.73
CA MET A 83 -5.27 5.03 5.74
C MET A 83 -3.78 5.17 6.04
N SER A 84 -3.27 4.43 7.01
CA SER A 84 -1.86 4.51 7.40
C SER A 84 -0.93 4.05 6.28
N VAL A 85 -1.26 2.95 5.58
CA VAL A 85 -0.51 2.50 4.41
C VAL A 85 -0.65 3.50 3.26
N GLY A 86 -1.86 4.00 3.00
CA GLY A 86 -2.13 4.99 1.96
C GLY A 86 -1.35 6.28 2.11
N THR A 87 -1.05 6.72 3.34
CA THR A 87 -0.29 7.94 3.59
C THR A 87 1.23 7.79 3.44
N LEU A 88 1.76 6.57 3.30
CA LEU A 88 3.21 6.36 3.13
C LEU A 88 3.76 6.95 1.82
N GLY A 89 2.95 7.01 0.79
CA GLY A 89 3.31 7.60 -0.49
C GLY A 89 2.81 9.04 -0.70
N LEU A 90 2.25 9.70 0.32
CA LEU A 90 1.63 11.03 0.17
C LEU A 90 2.64 12.16 0.48
N PRO A 91 3.27 12.79 -0.53
CA PRO A 91 4.41 13.71 -0.34
C PRO A 91 4.00 15.12 0.12
N VAL A 92 2.80 15.30 0.63
CA VAL A 92 2.30 16.56 1.23
C VAL A 92 2.22 16.48 2.75
N SER A 93 2.56 15.33 3.33
CA SER A 93 2.51 15.10 4.78
C SER A 93 3.90 14.74 5.31
N PRO A 94 4.41 15.37 6.38
CA PRO A 94 5.72 15.04 6.93
C PRO A 94 5.76 13.61 7.49
N ALA A 95 6.97 13.00 7.67
CA ALA A 95 8.28 13.60 7.38
C ALA A 95 8.89 13.08 6.09
N LEU A 96 9.11 11.77 5.97
CA LEU A 96 9.65 11.09 4.80
C LEU A 96 8.54 10.32 4.09
N LYS A 97 8.52 10.38 2.77
CA LYS A 97 7.52 9.70 1.93
C LYS A 97 8.17 8.99 0.76
N LEU A 98 7.61 7.81 0.44
CA LEU A 98 8.03 7.03 -0.72
C LEU A 98 7.24 7.48 -1.95
N THR A 99 7.96 7.76 -3.04
CA THR A 99 7.38 8.11 -4.34
C THR A 99 7.99 7.27 -5.44
N ASP A 100 7.41 7.31 -6.62
CA ASP A 100 7.96 6.72 -7.85
C ASP A 100 9.33 7.31 -8.25
N ARG A 101 9.67 8.49 -7.72
CA ARG A 101 10.96 9.17 -7.95
C ARG A 101 11.98 8.95 -6.84
N GLY A 102 11.59 8.34 -5.72
CA GLY A 102 12.46 8.07 -4.58
C GLY A 102 11.90 8.53 -3.25
N LEU A 103 12.76 8.55 -2.23
CA LEU A 103 12.42 8.99 -0.88
C LEU A 103 12.44 10.53 -0.81
N VAL A 104 11.32 11.12 -0.43
CA VAL A 104 11.18 12.59 -0.30
C VAL A 104 11.22 13.00 1.17
N ASP A 105 12.10 13.94 1.50
CA ASP A 105 11.98 14.72 2.74
C ASP A 105 11.00 15.87 2.50
N VAL A 106 9.77 15.69 2.96
CA VAL A 106 8.66 16.61 2.70
C VAL A 106 8.92 17.99 3.30
N LYS A 107 9.62 18.07 4.44
CA LYS A 107 9.93 19.36 5.08
C LYS A 107 10.93 20.17 4.29
N LYS A 108 11.87 19.50 3.62
CA LYS A 108 12.87 20.16 2.78
C LYS A 108 12.43 20.32 1.33
N GLY A 109 11.43 19.54 0.89
CA GLY A 109 11.02 19.51 -0.52
C GLY A 109 12.05 18.84 -1.44
N GLU A 110 12.85 17.91 -0.92
CA GLU A 110 14.00 17.31 -1.63
C GLU A 110 13.90 15.79 -1.66
N ILE A 111 14.43 15.18 -2.72
CA ILE A 111 14.67 13.74 -2.78
C ILE A 111 15.97 13.45 -2.01
N VAL A 112 15.89 12.52 -1.08
CA VAL A 112 17.01 12.13 -0.21
C VAL A 112 17.42 10.67 -0.48
N PRO A 113 18.68 10.29 -0.14
CA PRO A 113 19.12 8.92 -0.30
C PRO A 113 18.24 7.92 0.47
N LEU A 114 17.86 6.84 -0.19
CA LEU A 114 17.09 5.76 0.43
C LEU A 114 17.92 4.99 1.48
N ILE A 115 19.23 4.88 1.24
CA ILE A 115 20.15 4.17 2.11
C ILE A 115 21.00 5.18 2.86
N VAL A 116 20.93 5.14 4.19
CA VAL A 116 21.80 5.90 5.06
C VAL A 116 23.11 5.12 5.20
N SER A 117 24.24 5.69 4.77
CA SER A 117 25.54 5.09 5.00
C SER A 117 25.83 5.06 6.52
N GLU A 118 26.03 3.88 7.08
CA GLU A 118 26.60 3.77 8.42
C GLU A 118 27.99 4.47 8.43
N LYS A 119 28.15 5.50 9.24
CA LYS A 119 29.48 5.97 9.59
C LYS A 119 30.13 4.84 10.38
N ARG A 120 31.01 4.05 9.74
CA ARG A 120 31.92 3.17 10.47
C ARG A 120 32.75 4.08 11.37
N ASN A 121 32.42 4.12 12.65
CA ASN A 121 33.30 4.66 13.64
C ASN A 121 34.59 3.79 13.61
N LYS A 122 35.67 4.40 13.13
CA LYS A 122 37.01 3.86 13.27
C LYS A 122 37.52 4.09 14.68
#